data_e43f4e69df41d50f5ed77678f03552fa
#
_entry.id   e43f4e69df41d50f5ed77678f03552fa
#
_cell.length_a   1.000
_cell.length_b   1.000
_cell.length_c   1.000
_cell.angle_alpha   90.00
_cell.angle_beta   90.00
_cell.angle_gamma   90.00
#
_symmetry.space_group_name_H-M   'P 1'
#
loop_
_entity.id
_entity.type
_entity.pdbx_description
1 polymer ?
#
loop_
_entity_poly.entity_id
_entity_poly.type
_entity_poly.pdbx_seq_one_letter_code
_entity_poly.pdbx_strand_id
1 'polypeptide(L)'
;MQSFYNKALAGLLGLVVASVLIGYACVRSTWIRLPLLPAADSGLPWRAELMADSAVGGRSTARLIDDTATLSFEFTSVKAAAYPFVHAELAFRDRAGKFTHVDLSRYSAVEFDVNCAPANTLAFGLVMFDDQVSVPGQFDTYRAPYTYFFCNKKGEHVELDLARLRTDQWWFDRYGQNLARQEHTLTRIAKLSFGSTFQSPYGVLSKVQVRNLTLTGRDMRYLYLFAAFMVVAWPGYGLWFFRRHTQALLAEVKDKMRRDIPLVAYQQLSQDLHRDKEQSAILRFMATEYVKPELDVETTVNALGISRNKINEILKAELGFTFSTYLNKLRLTEAARLLGAKEDTSVAEIAYAVGYRNVSYFNKLFKEEYGCTPKTFRKLRDSAPESAGP
;
A
#
# COMPACT_ATOMS: atom_id res chain seq x y z
N MET A 1 10.30 29.48 -3.98
CA MET A 1 9.83 28.42 -3.06
C MET A 1 8.34 28.06 -3.21
N GLN A 2 7.42 29.03 -3.19
CA GLN A 2 5.97 28.78 -3.23
C GLN A 2 5.50 27.93 -4.43
N SER A 3 6.03 28.17 -5.61
CA SER A 3 5.72 27.39 -6.85
C SER A 3 6.14 25.91 -6.74
N PHE A 4 7.24 25.60 -6.03
CA PHE A 4 7.66 24.22 -5.78
C PHE A 4 6.69 23.50 -4.83
N TYR A 5 6.32 24.13 -3.71
CA TYR A 5 5.39 23.51 -2.75
C TYR A 5 4.00 23.30 -3.34
N ASN A 6 3.52 24.22 -4.19
CA ASN A 6 2.26 24.04 -4.89
C ASN A 6 2.30 22.82 -5.83
N LYS A 7 3.40 22.62 -6.57
CA LYS A 7 3.59 21.44 -7.43
C LYS A 7 3.72 20.15 -6.62
N ALA A 8 4.43 20.21 -5.50
CA ALA A 8 4.56 19.07 -4.59
C ALA A 8 3.22 18.70 -3.95
N LEU A 9 2.45 19.69 -3.50
CA LEU A 9 1.10 19.45 -2.97
C LEU A 9 0.18 18.84 -4.02
N ALA A 10 0.19 19.37 -5.24
CA ALA A 10 -0.59 18.82 -6.36
C ALA A 10 -0.18 17.37 -6.67
N GLY A 11 1.14 17.08 -6.67
CA GLY A 11 1.64 15.71 -6.84
C GLY A 11 1.23 14.77 -5.73
N LEU A 12 1.25 15.23 -4.46
CA LEU A 12 0.78 14.46 -3.31
C LEU A 12 -0.72 14.15 -3.42
N LEU A 13 -1.53 15.17 -3.72
CA LEU A 13 -2.98 14.99 -3.91
C LEU A 13 -3.25 14.01 -5.07
N GLY A 14 -2.54 14.15 -6.19
CA GLY A 14 -2.64 13.21 -7.30
C GLY A 14 -2.27 11.78 -6.90
N LEU A 15 -1.21 11.58 -6.12
CA LEU A 15 -0.80 10.26 -5.61
C LEU A 15 -1.84 9.67 -4.67
N VAL A 16 -2.43 10.47 -3.77
CA VAL A 16 -3.51 10.02 -2.87
C VAL A 16 -4.72 9.59 -3.67
N VAL A 17 -5.19 10.42 -4.62
CA VAL A 17 -6.34 10.10 -5.46
C VAL A 17 -6.08 8.83 -6.28
N ALA A 18 -4.91 8.71 -6.91
CA ALA A 18 -4.52 7.50 -7.64
C ALA A 18 -4.49 6.27 -6.74
N SER A 19 -3.95 6.38 -5.51
CA SER A 19 -3.92 5.27 -4.54
C SER A 19 -5.32 4.81 -4.16
N VAL A 20 -6.26 5.75 -3.94
CA VAL A 20 -7.65 5.42 -3.62
C VAL A 20 -8.35 4.74 -4.81
N LEU A 21 -8.20 5.27 -6.01
CA LEU A 21 -8.83 4.72 -7.22
C LEU A 21 -8.28 3.33 -7.56
N ILE A 22 -6.95 3.16 -7.55
CA ILE A 22 -6.30 1.87 -7.80
C ILE A 22 -6.67 0.88 -6.71
N GLY A 23 -6.65 1.30 -5.44
CA GLY A 23 -7.04 0.47 -4.30
C GLY A 23 -8.49 -0.01 -4.42
N TYR A 24 -9.42 0.88 -4.75
CA TYR A 24 -10.82 0.52 -4.99
C TYR A 24 -10.96 -0.48 -6.15
N ALA A 25 -10.30 -0.21 -7.29
CA ALA A 25 -10.33 -1.10 -8.45
C ALA A 25 -9.73 -2.48 -8.11
N CYS A 26 -8.59 -2.53 -7.42
CA CYS A 26 -7.96 -3.77 -6.99
C CYS A 26 -8.85 -4.55 -6.02
N VAL A 27 -9.42 -3.91 -4.99
CA VAL A 27 -10.33 -4.57 -4.04
C VAL A 27 -11.56 -5.12 -4.77
N ARG A 28 -12.18 -4.33 -5.65
CA ARG A 28 -13.32 -4.79 -6.46
C ARG A 28 -12.95 -5.99 -7.32
N SER A 29 -11.76 -5.99 -7.93
CA SER A 29 -11.28 -7.08 -8.80
C SER A 29 -10.83 -8.33 -8.04
N THR A 30 -10.72 -8.27 -6.69
CA THR A 30 -10.44 -9.49 -5.91
C THR A 30 -11.63 -10.43 -5.84
N TRP A 31 -12.84 -9.91 -5.96
CA TRP A 31 -14.04 -10.74 -5.90
C TRP A 31 -14.24 -11.44 -7.24
N ILE A 32 -14.14 -12.77 -7.22
CA ILE A 32 -14.38 -13.61 -8.39
C ILE A 32 -15.67 -14.42 -8.18
N ARG A 33 -16.45 -14.50 -9.23
CA ARG A 33 -17.70 -15.29 -9.28
C ARG A 33 -17.65 -16.15 -10.53
N LEU A 34 -18.02 -17.41 -10.39
CA LEU A 34 -18.12 -18.36 -11.48
C LEU A 34 -19.50 -18.97 -11.44
N PRO A 35 -20.44 -18.50 -12.26
CA PRO A 35 -21.76 -19.11 -12.36
C PRO A 35 -21.62 -20.50 -13.01
N LEU A 36 -22.41 -21.45 -12.52
CA LEU A 36 -22.55 -22.80 -13.06
C LEU A 36 -23.99 -23.07 -13.51
N LEU A 37 -24.97 -22.43 -12.85
CA LEU A 37 -26.37 -22.42 -13.26
C LEU A 37 -26.88 -20.98 -13.37
N PRO A 38 -27.67 -20.65 -14.42
CA PRO A 38 -28.08 -21.54 -15.53
C PRO A 38 -26.90 -21.99 -16.40
N ALA A 39 -27.03 -23.14 -17.07
CA ALA A 39 -25.95 -23.73 -17.87
C ALA A 39 -25.46 -22.84 -19.01
N ALA A 40 -26.34 -21.98 -19.55
CA ALA A 40 -25.99 -21.00 -20.60
C ALA A 40 -24.97 -19.96 -20.14
N ASP A 41 -24.97 -19.62 -18.84
CA ASP A 41 -24.05 -18.63 -18.23
C ASP A 41 -22.83 -19.30 -17.58
N SER A 42 -22.73 -20.64 -17.69
CA SER A 42 -21.66 -21.39 -17.04
C SER A 42 -20.30 -21.06 -17.58
N GLY A 43 -19.39 -20.66 -16.69
CA GLY A 43 -17.99 -20.43 -17.03
C GLY A 43 -17.16 -21.70 -17.24
N LEU A 44 -17.71 -22.87 -16.89
CA LEU A 44 -17.09 -24.20 -17.06
C LEU A 44 -18.10 -25.17 -17.69
N PRO A 45 -17.71 -25.94 -18.72
CA PRO A 45 -18.58 -26.96 -19.28
C PRO A 45 -18.74 -28.12 -18.31
N TRP A 46 -19.97 -28.53 -18.10
CA TRP A 46 -20.34 -29.68 -17.28
C TRP A 46 -21.55 -30.41 -17.88
N ARG A 47 -21.83 -31.60 -17.39
CA ARG A 47 -23.00 -32.40 -17.72
C ARG A 47 -23.62 -32.92 -16.44
N ALA A 48 -24.96 -32.88 -16.36
CA ALA A 48 -25.66 -33.50 -15.24
C ALA A 48 -25.64 -35.04 -15.34
N GLU A 49 -25.31 -35.68 -14.24
CA GLU A 49 -25.34 -37.14 -14.08
C GLU A 49 -26.15 -37.48 -12.83
N LEU A 50 -26.88 -38.58 -12.87
CA LEU A 50 -27.58 -39.12 -11.71
C LEU A 50 -26.90 -40.42 -11.29
N MET A 51 -26.71 -40.57 -9.98
CA MET A 51 -26.23 -41.80 -9.37
C MET A 51 -27.21 -42.21 -8.26
N ALA A 52 -27.56 -43.46 -8.21
CA ALA A 52 -28.37 -44.01 -7.15
C ALA A 52 -27.84 -45.37 -6.69
N ASP A 53 -28.21 -45.81 -5.50
CA ASP A 53 -27.81 -47.07 -4.92
C ASP A 53 -28.31 -48.31 -5.73
N SER A 54 -29.29 -48.11 -6.63
CA SER A 54 -29.68 -49.14 -7.60
C SER A 54 -28.56 -49.67 -8.46
N ALA A 55 -27.52 -48.88 -8.72
CA ALA A 55 -26.32 -49.31 -9.43
C ALA A 55 -25.47 -50.33 -8.62
N VAL A 56 -25.66 -50.43 -7.31
CA VAL A 56 -24.93 -51.30 -6.39
C VAL A 56 -25.83 -52.23 -5.60
N GLY A 57 -27.04 -52.55 -6.14
CA GLY A 57 -27.97 -53.51 -5.56
C GLY A 57 -29.03 -52.91 -4.62
N GLY A 58 -29.11 -51.58 -4.50
CA GLY A 58 -30.21 -50.86 -3.80
C GLY A 58 -31.47 -50.79 -4.65
N ARG A 59 -32.47 -50.01 -4.16
CA ARG A 59 -33.77 -49.78 -4.82
C ARG A 59 -34.17 -48.33 -4.96
N SER A 60 -33.29 -47.39 -4.60
CA SER A 60 -33.57 -45.97 -4.76
C SER A 60 -33.60 -45.60 -6.24
N THR A 61 -34.47 -44.65 -6.58
CA THR A 61 -34.64 -44.17 -7.96
C THR A 61 -34.43 -42.69 -8.06
N ALA A 62 -33.93 -42.25 -9.21
CA ALA A 62 -33.77 -40.84 -9.51
C ALA A 62 -34.12 -40.53 -10.95
N ARG A 63 -34.61 -39.30 -11.20
CA ARG A 63 -34.93 -38.78 -12.53
C ARG A 63 -34.51 -37.34 -12.63
N LEU A 64 -33.75 -37.03 -13.69
CA LEU A 64 -33.40 -35.65 -14.04
C LEU A 64 -34.59 -34.98 -14.74
N ILE A 65 -34.93 -33.76 -14.34
CA ILE A 65 -36.05 -33.00 -14.90
C ILE A 65 -35.53 -31.84 -15.76
N ASP A 66 -34.53 -31.09 -15.26
CA ASP A 66 -33.89 -29.96 -15.96
C ASP A 66 -32.43 -29.85 -15.53
N ASP A 67 -31.54 -29.61 -16.49
CA ASP A 67 -30.15 -29.34 -16.28
C ASP A 67 -29.69 -28.10 -17.09
N THR A 68 -30.60 -27.30 -17.57
CA THR A 68 -30.34 -26.12 -18.40
C THR A 68 -30.49 -24.82 -17.61
N ALA A 69 -31.70 -24.50 -17.18
CA ALA A 69 -31.96 -23.31 -16.38
C ALA A 69 -31.70 -23.56 -14.89
N THR A 70 -31.96 -24.77 -14.43
CA THR A 70 -31.85 -25.22 -13.03
C THR A 70 -31.29 -26.64 -13.00
N LEU A 71 -30.70 -27.06 -11.88
CA LEU A 71 -30.55 -28.50 -11.64
C LEU A 71 -31.79 -29.00 -10.87
N SER A 72 -32.71 -29.55 -11.65
CA SER A 72 -33.98 -30.10 -11.09
C SER A 72 -34.00 -31.60 -11.22
N PHE A 73 -34.22 -32.29 -10.11
CA PHE A 73 -34.32 -33.75 -10.09
C PHE A 73 -35.35 -34.24 -9.07
N GLU A 74 -35.86 -35.41 -9.34
CA GLU A 74 -36.77 -36.15 -8.45
C GLU A 74 -36.10 -37.42 -8.01
N PHE A 75 -36.33 -37.82 -6.76
CA PHE A 75 -35.83 -39.10 -6.26
C PHE A 75 -36.72 -39.72 -5.21
N THR A 76 -36.62 -41.04 -5.09
CA THR A 76 -37.20 -41.78 -3.97
C THR A 76 -36.10 -42.64 -3.36
N SER A 77 -35.73 -42.31 -2.10
CA SER A 77 -34.84 -43.16 -1.32
C SER A 77 -35.55 -44.34 -0.73
N VAL A 78 -35.01 -45.54 -0.91
CA VAL A 78 -35.63 -46.79 -0.39
C VAL A 78 -34.61 -47.47 0.54
N LYS A 79 -35.04 -47.78 1.76
CA LYS A 79 -34.19 -48.44 2.76
C LYS A 79 -34.03 -49.94 2.46
N ALA A 80 -33.51 -50.28 1.28
CA ALA A 80 -33.23 -51.65 0.85
C ALA A 80 -31.75 -52.01 0.95
N ALA A 81 -30.88 -51.03 0.89
CA ALA A 81 -29.42 -51.14 1.08
C ALA A 81 -29.03 -50.66 2.47
N ALA A 82 -27.83 -51.06 2.95
CA ALA A 82 -27.28 -50.59 4.21
C ALA A 82 -27.08 -49.04 4.21
N TYR A 83 -26.67 -48.50 3.06
CA TYR A 83 -26.47 -47.07 2.84
C TYR A 83 -27.20 -46.66 1.55
N PRO A 84 -28.52 -46.36 1.64
CA PRO A 84 -29.25 -45.87 0.47
C PRO A 84 -28.82 -44.44 0.13
N PHE A 85 -28.56 -44.17 -1.15
CA PHE A 85 -28.17 -42.86 -1.63
C PHE A 85 -28.73 -42.54 -3.02
N VAL A 86 -28.89 -41.24 -3.25
CA VAL A 86 -29.13 -40.65 -4.56
C VAL A 86 -28.34 -39.39 -4.67
N HIS A 87 -27.63 -39.21 -5.77
CA HIS A 87 -26.86 -37.99 -6.07
C HIS A 87 -27.20 -37.45 -7.45
N ALA A 88 -27.37 -36.14 -7.56
CA ALA A 88 -27.36 -35.39 -8.80
C ALA A 88 -26.02 -34.67 -8.87
N GLU A 89 -25.25 -34.92 -9.90
CA GLU A 89 -23.88 -34.49 -10.02
C GLU A 89 -23.67 -33.61 -11.27
N LEU A 90 -22.89 -32.51 -11.14
CA LEU A 90 -22.37 -31.75 -12.26
C LEU A 90 -20.96 -32.27 -12.56
N ALA A 91 -20.83 -33.14 -13.55
CA ALA A 91 -19.57 -33.73 -13.98
C ALA A 91 -18.86 -32.80 -14.97
N PHE A 92 -17.67 -32.30 -14.62
CA PHE A 92 -16.92 -31.38 -15.48
C PHE A 92 -16.44 -32.05 -16.77
N ARG A 93 -16.50 -31.28 -17.87
CA ARG A 93 -16.14 -31.73 -19.19
C ARG A 93 -15.13 -30.76 -19.82
N ASP A 94 -14.33 -31.21 -20.75
CA ASP A 94 -13.56 -30.34 -21.62
C ASP A 94 -14.45 -29.81 -22.78
N ARG A 95 -13.89 -28.95 -23.61
CA ARG A 95 -14.59 -28.44 -24.80
C ARG A 95 -14.98 -29.49 -25.83
N ALA A 96 -14.34 -30.62 -25.79
CA ALA A 96 -14.66 -31.78 -26.64
C ALA A 96 -15.71 -32.71 -26.00
N GLY A 97 -16.24 -32.35 -24.81
CA GLY A 97 -17.21 -33.14 -24.07
C GLY A 97 -16.60 -34.33 -23.31
N LYS A 98 -15.28 -34.46 -23.27
CA LYS A 98 -14.59 -35.47 -22.49
C LYS A 98 -14.48 -35.07 -21.04
N PHE A 99 -14.57 -36.04 -20.13
CA PHE A 99 -14.38 -35.84 -18.70
C PHE A 99 -13.03 -35.17 -18.40
N THR A 100 -13.05 -34.17 -17.50
CA THR A 100 -11.84 -33.45 -17.06
C THR A 100 -11.93 -33.05 -15.60
N HIS A 101 -10.78 -32.76 -15.02
CA HIS A 101 -10.70 -32.13 -13.70
C HIS A 101 -10.54 -30.61 -13.89
N VAL A 102 -11.15 -29.86 -12.97
CA VAL A 102 -11.05 -28.38 -12.94
C VAL A 102 -10.35 -27.92 -11.66
N ASP A 103 -9.64 -26.81 -11.76
CA ASP A 103 -9.00 -26.16 -10.63
C ASP A 103 -9.95 -25.09 -10.06
N LEU A 104 -10.47 -25.37 -8.87
CA LEU A 104 -11.33 -24.47 -8.10
C LEU A 104 -10.61 -23.81 -6.91
N SER A 105 -9.27 -23.88 -6.83
CA SER A 105 -8.47 -23.38 -5.68
C SER A 105 -8.63 -21.88 -5.43
N ARG A 106 -9.12 -21.11 -6.42
CA ARG A 106 -9.39 -19.68 -6.30
C ARG A 106 -10.75 -19.37 -5.66
N TYR A 107 -11.60 -20.37 -5.49
CA TYR A 107 -12.93 -20.24 -4.92
C TYR A 107 -12.93 -20.78 -3.49
N SER A 108 -13.59 -20.07 -2.60
CA SER A 108 -13.68 -20.40 -1.18
C SER A 108 -15.07 -20.84 -0.74
N ALA A 109 -16.08 -20.45 -1.50
CA ALA A 109 -17.46 -20.79 -1.17
C ALA A 109 -18.29 -21.11 -2.41
N VAL A 110 -19.41 -21.77 -2.19
CA VAL A 110 -20.48 -22.01 -3.17
C VAL A 110 -21.78 -21.41 -2.64
N GLU A 111 -22.48 -20.69 -3.50
CA GLU A 111 -23.79 -20.07 -3.24
C GLU A 111 -24.82 -20.66 -4.18
N PHE A 112 -26.02 -20.94 -3.69
CA PHE A 112 -27.14 -21.38 -4.51
C PHE A 112 -28.48 -21.18 -3.81
N ASP A 113 -29.55 -21.09 -4.58
CA ASP A 113 -30.93 -21.13 -4.08
C ASP A 113 -31.48 -22.52 -4.28
N VAL A 114 -32.13 -23.07 -3.28
CA VAL A 114 -32.69 -24.43 -3.32
C VAL A 114 -34.12 -24.51 -2.81
N ASN A 115 -34.93 -25.24 -3.54
CA ASN A 115 -36.31 -25.59 -3.13
C ASN A 115 -36.44 -27.10 -3.08
N CYS A 116 -37.15 -27.60 -2.05
CA CYS A 116 -37.45 -29.04 -1.90
C CYS A 116 -38.92 -29.30 -1.54
N ALA A 117 -39.47 -30.39 -2.05
CA ALA A 117 -40.76 -30.88 -1.67
C ALA A 117 -40.73 -32.42 -1.55
N PRO A 118 -40.96 -32.99 -0.36
CA PRO A 118 -41.10 -32.34 0.95
C PRO A 118 -39.85 -31.68 1.43
N ALA A 119 -39.89 -30.96 2.60
CA ALA A 119 -38.72 -30.44 3.26
C ALA A 119 -37.68 -31.55 3.49
N ASN A 120 -36.41 -31.25 3.29
CA ASN A 120 -35.36 -32.25 3.26
C ASN A 120 -34.02 -31.69 3.84
N THR A 121 -33.15 -32.59 4.27
CA THR A 121 -31.77 -32.34 4.56
C THR A 121 -30.94 -33.06 3.52
N LEU A 122 -30.22 -32.28 2.69
CA LEU A 122 -29.40 -32.78 1.60
C LEU A 122 -27.93 -32.57 1.89
N ALA A 123 -27.10 -33.27 1.16
CA ALA A 123 -25.64 -33.06 1.18
C ALA A 123 -25.20 -32.32 -0.09
N PHE A 124 -24.32 -31.37 0.08
CA PHE A 124 -23.48 -30.81 -1.00
C PHE A 124 -22.07 -31.36 -0.85
N GLY A 125 -21.47 -31.85 -1.92
CA GLY A 125 -20.12 -32.41 -1.89
C GLY A 125 -19.35 -32.15 -3.16
N LEU A 126 -18.05 -32.41 -3.06
CA LEU A 126 -17.11 -32.40 -4.16
C LEU A 126 -16.61 -33.81 -4.41
N VAL A 127 -16.43 -34.19 -5.66
CA VAL A 127 -15.71 -35.41 -6.04
C VAL A 127 -14.36 -34.98 -6.58
N MET A 128 -13.31 -35.31 -5.88
CA MET A 128 -11.98 -34.78 -6.17
C MET A 128 -10.93 -35.88 -6.29
N PHE A 129 -9.98 -35.67 -7.17
CA PHE A 129 -8.87 -36.60 -7.37
C PHE A 129 -7.83 -36.38 -6.26
N ASP A 130 -7.54 -37.39 -5.49
CA ASP A 130 -6.47 -37.43 -4.50
C ASP A 130 -5.26 -38.12 -5.10
N ASP A 131 -4.11 -37.43 -5.15
CA ASP A 131 -2.89 -37.92 -5.83
C ASP A 131 -2.27 -39.16 -5.18
N GLN A 132 -2.64 -39.47 -3.92
CA GLN A 132 -2.12 -40.63 -3.20
C GLN A 132 -2.99 -41.90 -3.39
N VAL A 133 -4.28 -41.71 -3.70
CA VAL A 133 -5.28 -42.79 -3.67
C VAL A 133 -5.99 -42.95 -5.00
N SER A 134 -6.36 -41.82 -5.64
CA SER A 134 -7.28 -41.88 -6.77
C SER A 134 -6.68 -42.48 -8.05
N VAL A 135 -7.47 -43.35 -8.69
CA VAL A 135 -7.14 -43.92 -10.01
C VAL A 135 -7.98 -43.21 -11.07
N PRO A 136 -7.38 -42.68 -12.15
CA PRO A 136 -8.13 -41.97 -13.19
C PRO A 136 -9.28 -42.81 -13.76
N GLY A 137 -10.50 -42.25 -13.74
CA GLY A 137 -11.72 -42.89 -14.22
C GLY A 137 -12.42 -43.84 -13.22
N GLN A 138 -11.80 -44.16 -12.09
CA GLN A 138 -12.40 -44.95 -11.01
C GLN A 138 -12.88 -44.03 -9.89
N PHE A 139 -14.09 -43.49 -10.04
CA PHE A 139 -14.63 -42.45 -9.13
C PHE A 139 -14.85 -42.96 -7.69
N ASP A 140 -14.96 -44.26 -7.46
CA ASP A 140 -15.03 -44.86 -6.13
C ASP A 140 -13.73 -44.66 -5.32
N THR A 141 -12.60 -44.43 -5.98
CA THR A 141 -11.31 -44.10 -5.35
C THR A 141 -11.16 -42.60 -5.04
N TYR A 142 -12.03 -41.77 -5.61
CA TYR A 142 -11.94 -40.33 -5.43
C TYR A 142 -12.36 -39.92 -4.03
N ARG A 143 -11.78 -38.87 -3.52
CA ARG A 143 -12.15 -38.29 -2.25
C ARG A 143 -13.42 -37.46 -2.43
N ALA A 144 -14.37 -37.65 -1.52
CA ALA A 144 -15.68 -36.98 -1.61
C ALA A 144 -16.01 -36.20 -0.31
N PRO A 145 -15.36 -35.05 -0.06
CA PRO A 145 -15.73 -34.21 1.06
C PRO A 145 -17.09 -33.56 0.84
N TYR A 146 -17.90 -33.46 1.90
CA TYR A 146 -19.26 -32.92 1.81
C TYR A 146 -19.68 -32.20 3.11
N THR A 147 -20.79 -31.48 3.04
CA THR A 147 -21.53 -30.90 4.18
C THR A 147 -23.01 -30.95 3.93
N TYR A 148 -23.80 -30.72 4.97
CA TYR A 148 -25.27 -30.77 4.90
C TYR A 148 -25.87 -29.39 4.80
N PHE A 149 -27.02 -29.31 4.14
CA PHE A 149 -27.89 -28.15 4.09
C PHE A 149 -29.37 -28.54 4.14
N PHE A 150 -30.18 -27.63 4.64
CA PHE A 150 -31.63 -27.81 4.72
C PHE A 150 -32.35 -27.13 3.56
N CYS A 151 -33.44 -27.68 3.09
CA CYS A 151 -34.30 -27.09 2.08
C CYS A 151 -35.78 -27.39 2.32
N ASN A 152 -36.65 -26.51 1.84
CA ASN A 152 -38.10 -26.60 1.95
C ASN A 152 -38.80 -26.01 0.71
N LYS A 153 -40.13 -26.00 0.69
CA LYS A 153 -40.95 -25.46 -0.43
C LYS A 153 -40.82 -23.93 -0.60
N LYS A 154 -40.52 -23.20 0.47
CA LYS A 154 -40.40 -21.74 0.41
C LYS A 154 -39.12 -21.31 -0.33
N GLY A 155 -38.13 -22.17 -0.34
CA GLY A 155 -36.80 -21.91 -0.84
C GLY A 155 -35.86 -21.38 0.24
N GLU A 156 -34.61 -21.76 0.13
CA GLU A 156 -33.52 -21.34 1.01
C GLU A 156 -32.38 -20.84 0.15
N HIS A 157 -31.73 -19.77 0.59
CA HIS A 157 -30.42 -19.35 0.06
C HIS A 157 -29.35 -20.02 0.90
N VAL A 158 -28.46 -20.74 0.27
CA VAL A 158 -27.41 -21.53 0.91
C VAL A 158 -26.05 -21.03 0.47
N GLU A 159 -25.18 -20.72 1.45
CA GLU A 159 -23.77 -20.42 1.25
C GLU A 159 -22.94 -21.42 2.04
N LEU A 160 -22.02 -22.13 1.38
CA LEU A 160 -21.19 -23.17 1.99
C LEU A 160 -19.71 -22.87 1.75
N ASP A 161 -18.92 -22.93 2.82
CA ASP A 161 -17.48 -22.81 2.78
C ASP A 161 -16.85 -24.12 2.28
N LEU A 162 -16.18 -24.07 1.13
CA LEU A 162 -15.56 -25.25 0.49
C LEU A 162 -14.40 -25.82 1.30
N ALA A 163 -13.77 -25.03 2.16
CA ALA A 163 -12.69 -25.50 3.03
C ALA A 163 -13.21 -26.31 4.25
N ARG A 164 -14.48 -26.18 4.58
CA ARG A 164 -15.11 -26.84 5.74
C ARG A 164 -15.79 -28.16 5.42
N LEU A 165 -15.76 -28.59 4.17
CA LEU A 165 -16.28 -29.90 3.79
C LEU A 165 -15.44 -31.00 4.46
N ARG A 166 -16.09 -32.10 4.83
CA ARG A 166 -15.43 -33.22 5.52
C ARG A 166 -15.59 -34.52 4.73
N THR A 167 -14.49 -35.25 4.65
CA THR A 167 -14.47 -36.60 4.09
C THR A 167 -14.86 -37.61 5.17
N ASP A 168 -15.72 -38.55 4.83
CA ASP A 168 -16.13 -39.61 5.73
C ASP A 168 -14.97 -40.50 6.18
N GLN A 169 -15.08 -41.03 7.39
CA GLN A 169 -14.08 -41.93 7.98
C GLN A 169 -13.84 -43.15 7.12
N TRP A 170 -14.90 -43.74 6.53
CA TRP A 170 -14.78 -44.99 5.72
C TRP A 170 -13.78 -44.84 4.56
N TRP A 171 -13.65 -43.64 3.97
CA TRP A 171 -12.70 -43.40 2.90
C TRP A 171 -11.25 -43.51 3.40
N PHE A 172 -10.96 -42.90 4.56
CA PHE A 172 -9.63 -42.99 5.18
C PHE A 172 -9.30 -44.42 5.58
N ASP A 173 -10.24 -45.13 6.20
CA ASP A 173 -10.07 -46.52 6.64
C ASP A 173 -9.84 -47.45 5.43
N ARG A 174 -10.63 -47.28 4.35
CA ARG A 174 -10.55 -48.10 3.16
C ARG A 174 -9.20 -48.00 2.43
N TYR A 175 -8.63 -46.77 2.41
CA TYR A 175 -7.41 -46.48 1.66
C TYR A 175 -6.19 -46.30 2.56
N GLY A 176 -6.27 -46.63 3.84
CA GLY A 176 -5.15 -46.58 4.77
C GLY A 176 -4.60 -45.16 5.01
N GLN A 177 -5.47 -44.15 4.89
CA GLN A 177 -5.10 -42.77 5.04
C GLN A 177 -5.28 -42.29 6.49
N ASN A 178 -4.51 -41.29 6.90
CA ASN A 178 -4.62 -40.73 8.25
C ASN A 178 -5.88 -39.85 8.38
N LEU A 179 -6.81 -40.25 9.24
CA LEU A 179 -8.06 -39.56 9.50
C LEU A 179 -7.87 -38.08 9.96
N ALA A 180 -6.74 -37.75 10.57
CA ALA A 180 -6.42 -36.37 10.95
C ALA A 180 -6.18 -35.44 9.75
N ARG A 181 -5.92 -35.97 8.56
CA ARG A 181 -5.70 -35.20 7.33
C ARG A 181 -7.02 -34.89 6.62
N GLN A 182 -7.91 -34.16 7.28
CA GLN A 182 -9.17 -33.70 6.69
C GLN A 182 -9.00 -32.59 5.66
N GLU A 183 -7.85 -31.90 5.69
CA GLU A 183 -7.54 -30.87 4.71
C GLU A 183 -7.54 -31.43 3.30
N HIS A 184 -8.09 -30.67 2.36
CA HIS A 184 -8.18 -31.04 0.95
C HIS A 184 -7.86 -29.84 0.06
N THR A 185 -7.38 -30.11 -1.14
CA THR A 185 -7.05 -29.07 -2.13
C THR A 185 -8.12 -29.07 -3.22
N LEU A 186 -8.51 -27.89 -3.69
CA LEU A 186 -9.52 -27.75 -4.74
C LEU A 186 -8.93 -27.74 -6.16
N THR A 187 -7.75 -28.31 -6.35
CA THR A 187 -7.00 -28.24 -7.62
C THR A 187 -7.48 -29.21 -8.69
N ARG A 188 -8.10 -30.33 -8.30
CA ARG A 188 -8.48 -31.41 -9.22
C ARG A 188 -9.89 -31.92 -8.94
N ILE A 189 -10.88 -31.05 -9.12
CA ILE A 189 -12.29 -31.35 -8.90
C ILE A 189 -12.87 -31.99 -10.14
N ALA A 190 -13.48 -33.16 -9.95
CA ALA A 190 -14.14 -33.94 -10.97
C ALA A 190 -15.61 -33.57 -11.14
N LYS A 191 -16.33 -33.44 -10.00
CA LYS A 191 -17.76 -33.22 -9.97
C LYS A 191 -18.17 -32.37 -8.75
N LEU A 192 -19.28 -31.66 -8.85
CA LEU A 192 -20.07 -31.17 -7.74
C LEU A 192 -21.28 -32.08 -7.53
N SER A 193 -21.64 -32.38 -6.31
CA SER A 193 -22.67 -33.36 -6.00
C SER A 193 -23.73 -32.80 -5.04
N PHE A 194 -24.98 -33.04 -5.34
CA PHE A 194 -26.13 -32.77 -4.47
C PHE A 194 -26.79 -34.12 -4.15
N GLY A 195 -26.75 -34.55 -2.90
CA GLY A 195 -27.14 -35.90 -2.53
C GLY A 195 -28.20 -35.98 -1.45
N SER A 196 -28.95 -37.11 -1.43
CA SER A 196 -29.76 -37.48 -0.31
C SER A 196 -28.92 -37.81 0.92
N THR A 197 -29.53 -37.73 2.10
CA THR A 197 -28.90 -38.11 3.37
C THR A 197 -29.76 -39.15 4.10
N PHE A 198 -29.26 -39.68 5.20
CA PHE A 198 -30.07 -40.55 6.07
C PHE A 198 -31.24 -39.84 6.77
N GLN A 199 -31.28 -38.49 6.69
CA GLN A 199 -32.43 -37.70 7.14
C GLN A 199 -33.44 -37.42 6.03
N SER A 200 -33.13 -37.80 4.79
CA SER A 200 -34.08 -37.70 3.68
C SER A 200 -35.26 -38.67 3.89
N PRO A 201 -36.51 -38.27 3.60
CA PRO A 201 -37.69 -39.13 3.76
C PRO A 201 -37.58 -40.38 2.89
N TYR A 202 -37.76 -41.58 3.48
CA TYR A 202 -37.76 -42.83 2.75
C TYR A 202 -39.12 -43.15 2.15
N GLY A 203 -39.16 -43.73 0.97
CA GLY A 203 -40.39 -44.14 0.28
C GLY A 203 -41.23 -42.97 -0.22
N VAL A 204 -40.75 -41.75 -0.13
CA VAL A 204 -41.46 -40.54 -0.55
C VAL A 204 -40.74 -39.92 -1.74
N LEU A 205 -41.52 -39.54 -2.76
CA LEU A 205 -41.01 -38.80 -3.88
C LEU A 205 -40.55 -37.40 -3.44
N SER A 206 -39.26 -37.18 -3.46
CA SER A 206 -38.62 -35.90 -3.16
C SER A 206 -38.28 -35.16 -4.44
N LYS A 207 -38.68 -33.90 -4.56
CA LYS A 207 -38.37 -33.02 -5.67
C LYS A 207 -37.38 -31.96 -5.19
N VAL A 208 -36.30 -31.77 -5.92
CA VAL A 208 -35.24 -30.81 -5.61
C VAL A 208 -35.00 -29.92 -6.81
N GLN A 209 -34.88 -28.63 -6.58
CA GLN A 209 -34.53 -27.66 -7.58
C GLN A 209 -33.43 -26.74 -7.04
N VAL A 210 -32.25 -26.74 -7.68
CA VAL A 210 -31.12 -25.85 -7.38
C VAL A 210 -31.05 -24.81 -8.48
N ARG A 211 -30.92 -23.54 -8.10
CA ARG A 211 -30.84 -22.37 -8.97
C ARG A 211 -29.66 -21.48 -8.58
N ASN A 212 -29.22 -20.62 -9.52
CA ASN A 212 -28.20 -19.58 -9.27
C ASN A 212 -26.91 -20.13 -8.66
N LEU A 213 -26.55 -21.38 -9.00
CA LEU A 213 -25.35 -22.03 -8.48
C LEU A 213 -24.12 -21.27 -8.94
N THR A 214 -23.39 -20.70 -7.99
CA THR A 214 -22.22 -19.85 -8.26
C THR A 214 -21.11 -20.18 -7.28
N LEU A 215 -19.90 -20.35 -7.79
CA LEU A 215 -18.69 -20.41 -6.96
C LEU A 215 -18.18 -18.99 -6.73
N THR A 216 -17.87 -18.66 -5.48
CA THR A 216 -17.36 -17.36 -5.07
C THR A 216 -15.98 -17.48 -4.43
N GLY A 217 -15.16 -16.47 -4.61
CA GLY A 217 -13.80 -16.51 -4.09
C GLY A 217 -13.10 -15.16 -4.16
N ARG A 218 -11.81 -15.18 -3.82
CA ARG A 218 -10.98 -13.96 -3.83
C ARG A 218 -9.66 -14.21 -4.54
N ASP A 219 -9.39 -13.42 -5.57
CA ASP A 219 -8.09 -13.39 -6.24
C ASP A 219 -7.18 -12.37 -5.58
N MET A 220 -6.30 -12.84 -4.72
CA MET A 220 -5.38 -12.00 -3.96
C MET A 220 -4.31 -11.33 -4.83
N ARG A 221 -4.13 -11.72 -6.11
CA ARG A 221 -3.13 -11.14 -7.02
C ARG A 221 -3.29 -9.61 -7.15
N TYR A 222 -4.53 -9.14 -7.20
CA TYR A 222 -4.82 -7.70 -7.28
C TYR A 222 -4.38 -6.94 -6.03
N LEU A 223 -4.49 -7.53 -4.84
CA LEU A 223 -3.99 -6.92 -3.60
C LEU A 223 -2.47 -6.86 -3.57
N TYR A 224 -1.78 -7.90 -4.06
CA TYR A 224 -0.32 -7.87 -4.18
C TYR A 224 0.15 -6.82 -5.19
N LEU A 225 -0.56 -6.64 -6.32
CA LEU A 225 -0.27 -5.57 -7.27
C LEU A 225 -0.46 -4.19 -6.64
N PHE A 226 -1.52 -3.99 -5.86
CA PHE A 226 -1.74 -2.74 -5.14
C PHE A 226 -0.66 -2.51 -4.09
N ALA A 227 -0.27 -3.52 -3.32
CA ALA A 227 0.82 -3.40 -2.35
C ALA A 227 2.16 -3.05 -3.03
N ALA A 228 2.48 -3.67 -4.15
CA ALA A 228 3.67 -3.34 -4.94
C ALA A 228 3.64 -1.89 -5.44
N PHE A 229 2.49 -1.42 -5.94
CA PHE A 229 2.31 -0.01 -6.30
C PHE A 229 2.59 0.92 -5.12
N MET A 230 2.04 0.64 -3.93
CA MET A 230 2.24 1.46 -2.74
C MET A 230 3.72 1.52 -2.31
N VAL A 231 4.41 0.38 -2.33
CA VAL A 231 5.83 0.27 -1.96
C VAL A 231 6.75 1.02 -2.93
N VAL A 232 6.38 1.15 -4.20
CA VAL A 232 7.19 1.85 -5.22
C VAL A 232 6.82 3.33 -5.29
N ALA A 233 5.53 3.65 -5.38
CA ALA A 233 5.07 5.02 -5.68
C ALA A 233 5.30 5.98 -4.50
N TRP A 234 5.02 5.57 -3.27
CA TRP A 234 5.16 6.43 -2.10
C TRP A 234 6.62 6.74 -1.72
N PRO A 235 7.53 5.76 -1.64
CA PRO A 235 8.95 6.06 -1.45
C PRO A 235 9.56 6.82 -2.64
N GLY A 236 9.15 6.49 -3.87
CA GLY A 236 9.57 7.22 -5.06
C GLY A 236 9.21 8.70 -4.99
N TYR A 237 7.96 9.02 -4.62
CA TYR A 237 7.52 10.38 -4.38
C TYR A 237 8.30 11.05 -3.24
N GLY A 238 8.50 10.35 -2.12
CA GLY A 238 9.28 10.84 -0.98
C GLY A 238 10.72 11.20 -1.35
N LEU A 239 11.40 10.32 -2.09
CA LEU A 239 12.76 10.55 -2.59
C LEU A 239 12.82 11.74 -3.57
N TRP A 240 11.86 11.84 -4.50
CA TRP A 240 11.75 12.96 -5.41
C TRP A 240 11.53 14.27 -4.66
N PHE A 241 10.61 14.30 -3.71
CA PHE A 241 10.31 15.47 -2.87
C PHE A 241 11.54 15.91 -2.08
N PHE A 242 12.22 14.96 -1.40
CA PHE A 242 13.39 15.25 -0.60
C PHE A 242 14.54 15.83 -1.44
N ARG A 243 14.83 15.21 -2.59
CA ARG A 243 15.87 15.72 -3.52
C ARG A 243 15.56 17.13 -4.00
N ARG A 244 14.32 17.39 -4.41
CA ARG A 244 13.91 18.71 -4.90
C ARG A 244 13.86 19.75 -3.79
N HIS A 245 13.40 19.37 -2.60
CA HIS A 245 13.40 20.25 -1.43
C HIS A 245 14.82 20.68 -1.06
N THR A 246 15.77 19.74 -1.02
CA THR A 246 17.18 20.05 -0.75
C THR A 246 17.78 20.99 -1.81
N GLN A 247 17.49 20.76 -3.10
CA GLN A 247 17.94 21.64 -4.17
C GLN A 247 17.36 23.06 -4.07
N ALA A 248 16.07 23.18 -3.67
CA ALA A 248 15.41 24.46 -3.49
C ALA A 248 16.04 25.26 -2.32
N LEU A 249 16.34 24.60 -1.21
CA LEU A 249 17.05 25.21 -0.07
C LEU A 249 18.47 25.67 -0.46
N LEU A 250 19.21 24.83 -1.20
CA LEU A 250 20.56 25.19 -1.69
C LEU A 250 20.53 26.42 -2.58
N ALA A 251 19.55 26.50 -3.50
CA ALA A 251 19.42 27.65 -4.39
C ALA A 251 19.14 28.94 -3.62
N GLU A 252 18.31 28.89 -2.58
CA GLU A 252 18.01 30.07 -1.74
C GLU A 252 19.20 30.53 -0.92
N VAL A 253 19.94 29.59 -0.31
CA VAL A 253 21.19 29.88 0.40
C VAL A 253 22.21 30.50 -0.52
N LYS A 254 22.37 29.94 -1.75
CA LYS A 254 23.31 30.48 -2.76
C LYS A 254 22.93 31.89 -3.23
N ASP A 255 21.63 32.15 -3.44
CA ASP A 255 21.16 33.47 -3.84
C ASP A 255 21.33 34.50 -2.74
N LYS A 256 21.13 34.13 -1.48
CA LYS A 256 21.35 34.98 -0.30
C LYS A 256 22.85 35.31 -0.15
N MET A 257 23.72 34.31 -0.30
CA MET A 257 25.19 34.53 -0.33
C MET A 257 25.61 35.49 -1.43
N ARG A 258 25.02 35.38 -2.63
CA ARG A 258 25.34 36.23 -3.77
C ARG A 258 24.92 37.70 -3.55
N ARG A 259 23.83 37.92 -2.81
CA ARG A 259 23.40 39.29 -2.44
C ARG A 259 24.25 39.93 -1.35
N ASP A 260 24.86 39.13 -0.46
CA ASP A 260 25.65 39.61 0.67
C ASP A 260 27.11 39.87 0.27
N ILE A 261 27.61 39.32 -0.89
CA ILE A 261 28.95 39.61 -1.41
C ILE A 261 29.18 41.13 -1.65
N PRO A 262 28.21 41.92 -2.16
CA PRO A 262 28.43 43.36 -2.32
C PRO A 262 28.67 44.10 -0.99
N LEU A 263 28.20 43.57 0.15
CA LEU A 263 28.41 44.20 1.44
C LEU A 263 29.88 44.17 1.88
N VAL A 264 30.60 43.10 1.53
CA VAL A 264 32.04 42.95 1.80
C VAL A 264 32.88 43.78 0.79
N ALA A 265 32.46 43.82 -0.49
CA ALA A 265 33.07 44.63 -1.51
C ALA A 265 32.90 46.14 -1.25
N TYR A 266 31.79 46.56 -0.61
CA TYR A 266 31.56 47.93 -0.19
C TYR A 266 32.56 48.41 0.89
N GLN A 267 33.12 47.47 1.67
CA GLN A 267 34.22 47.78 2.61
C GLN A 267 35.51 48.17 1.92
N GLN A 268 35.76 47.71 0.69
CA GLN A 268 36.95 48.00 -0.09
C GLN A 268 36.81 49.24 -0.99
N LEU A 269 35.57 49.66 -1.32
CA LEU A 269 35.27 50.72 -2.29
C LEU A 269 34.93 52.09 -1.68
N SER A 270 34.93 52.25 -0.34
CA SER A 270 34.66 53.56 0.28
C SER A 270 35.88 54.50 0.28
N GLN A 271 36.49 54.67 -0.90
CA GLN A 271 37.45 55.76 -1.15
C GLN A 271 36.86 56.92 -1.97
N ASP A 272 35.55 57.01 -2.11
CA ASP A 272 34.92 58.17 -2.77
C ASP A 272 34.81 59.38 -1.87
N LEU A 273 35.41 60.45 -2.29
CA LEU A 273 35.80 61.69 -1.62
C LEU A 273 34.62 62.65 -1.21
N HIS A 274 33.37 62.19 -1.21
CA HIS A 274 32.22 63.06 -0.99
C HIS A 274 31.20 62.55 0.05
N ARG A 275 31.55 61.59 0.90
CA ARG A 275 30.70 61.13 1.99
C ARG A 275 31.02 61.86 3.29
N ASP A 276 29.95 62.14 4.07
CA ASP A 276 30.05 62.74 5.40
C ASP A 276 31.13 62.05 6.23
N LYS A 277 32.07 62.82 6.81
CA LYS A 277 33.21 62.30 7.56
C LYS A 277 32.81 61.36 8.71
N GLU A 278 31.67 61.63 9.36
CA GLU A 278 31.15 60.82 10.45
C GLU A 278 30.65 59.45 9.96
N GLN A 279 29.99 59.40 8.81
CA GLN A 279 29.50 58.15 8.18
C GLN A 279 30.69 57.22 7.83
N SER A 280 31.70 57.79 7.16
CA SER A 280 32.86 57.02 6.76
C SER A 280 33.66 56.51 7.97
N ALA A 281 33.74 57.31 9.07
CA ALA A 281 34.37 56.92 10.32
C ALA A 281 33.63 55.76 11.00
N ILE A 282 32.29 55.81 11.08
CA ILE A 282 31.46 54.72 11.68
C ILE A 282 31.64 53.43 10.90
N LEU A 283 31.46 53.46 9.58
CA LEU A 283 31.52 52.25 8.76
C LEU A 283 32.91 51.61 8.78
N ARG A 284 33.98 52.43 8.69
CA ARG A 284 35.35 51.99 8.78
C ARG A 284 35.68 51.41 10.16
N PHE A 285 35.23 52.05 11.24
CA PHE A 285 35.43 51.57 12.61
C PHE A 285 34.78 50.20 12.80
N MET A 286 33.49 50.07 12.42
CA MET A 286 32.78 48.77 12.52
C MET A 286 33.41 47.68 11.65
N ALA A 287 33.86 48.03 10.44
CA ALA A 287 34.54 47.11 9.54
C ALA A 287 35.88 46.59 10.06
N THR A 288 36.58 47.38 10.89
CA THR A 288 37.86 47.01 11.47
C THR A 288 37.71 46.30 12.81
N GLU A 289 36.75 46.72 13.60
CA GLU A 289 36.64 46.33 15.01
C GLU A 289 35.58 45.21 15.26
N TYR A 290 34.80 44.76 14.25
CA TYR A 290 33.72 43.79 14.41
C TYR A 290 34.13 42.47 15.05
N VAL A 291 35.40 42.08 14.94
CA VAL A 291 35.93 40.86 15.55
C VAL A 291 36.07 40.93 17.08
N LYS A 292 36.05 42.15 17.66
CA LYS A 292 36.16 42.32 19.11
C LYS A 292 34.84 41.93 19.80
N PRO A 293 34.86 40.96 20.73
CA PRO A 293 33.64 40.50 21.39
C PRO A 293 32.91 41.57 22.24
N GLU A 294 33.67 42.55 22.70
CA GLU A 294 33.16 43.66 23.53
C GLU A 294 32.63 44.82 22.69
N LEU A 295 32.74 44.79 21.35
CA LEU A 295 32.23 45.84 20.50
C LEU A 295 30.71 45.98 20.62
N ASP A 296 30.30 47.15 21.11
CA ASP A 296 28.93 47.59 21.19
C ASP A 296 28.78 49.05 20.77
N VAL A 297 27.58 49.59 20.82
CA VAL A 297 27.33 50.98 20.43
C VAL A 297 28.01 51.96 21.39
N GLU A 298 28.14 51.66 22.69
CA GLU A 298 28.76 52.55 23.69
C GLU A 298 30.27 52.62 23.51
N THR A 299 30.92 51.51 23.24
CA THR A 299 32.36 51.49 22.89
C THR A 299 32.64 52.26 21.60
N THR A 300 31.69 52.22 20.65
CA THR A 300 31.80 52.99 19.40
C THR A 300 31.60 54.48 19.63
N VAL A 301 30.63 54.88 20.52
CA VAL A 301 30.43 56.26 20.95
C VAL A 301 31.71 56.83 21.58
N ASN A 302 32.33 56.07 22.48
CA ASN A 302 33.52 56.50 23.21
C ASN A 302 34.73 56.62 22.25
N ALA A 303 34.85 55.77 21.26
CA ALA A 303 35.95 55.76 20.32
C ALA A 303 35.85 56.87 19.25
N LEU A 304 34.64 57.17 18.78
CA LEU A 304 34.44 58.14 17.69
C LEU A 304 33.95 59.49 18.13
N GLY A 305 33.50 59.66 19.37
CA GLY A 305 32.88 60.89 19.88
C GLY A 305 31.53 61.23 19.27
N ILE A 306 30.86 60.27 18.63
CA ILE A 306 29.59 60.43 17.95
C ILE A 306 28.50 59.84 18.81
N SER A 307 27.38 60.57 19.02
CA SER A 307 26.28 60.10 19.90
C SER A 307 25.61 58.83 19.36
N ARG A 308 25.11 57.96 20.27
CA ARG A 308 24.38 56.73 19.98
C ARG A 308 23.25 56.93 18.97
N ASN A 309 22.46 57.99 19.15
CA ASN A 309 21.32 58.28 18.27
C ASN A 309 21.82 58.58 16.84
N LYS A 310 22.89 59.36 16.70
CA LYS A 310 23.46 59.72 15.41
C LYS A 310 24.05 58.50 14.70
N ILE A 311 24.75 57.60 15.42
CA ILE A 311 25.28 56.37 14.86
C ILE A 311 24.12 55.53 14.28
N ASN A 312 23.03 55.28 15.02
CA ASN A 312 21.89 54.53 14.56
C ASN A 312 21.13 55.23 13.43
N GLU A 313 20.99 56.54 13.45
CA GLU A 313 20.39 57.32 12.38
C GLU A 313 21.15 57.15 11.06
N ILE A 314 22.48 57.33 11.09
CA ILE A 314 23.36 57.15 9.92
C ILE A 314 23.24 55.71 9.39
N LEU A 315 23.38 54.68 10.24
CA LEU A 315 23.34 53.31 9.82
C LEU A 315 21.95 52.93 9.26
N LYS A 316 20.87 53.47 9.82
CA LYS A 316 19.50 53.23 9.34
C LYS A 316 19.22 53.94 8.02
N ALA A 317 19.69 55.17 7.86
CA ALA A 317 19.52 55.94 6.62
C ALA A 317 20.31 55.32 5.45
N GLU A 318 21.56 54.89 5.68
CA GLU A 318 22.43 54.38 4.65
C GLU A 318 22.26 52.89 4.33
N LEU A 319 22.06 52.10 5.37
CA LEU A 319 22.08 50.62 5.24
C LEU A 319 20.74 49.98 5.62
N GLY A 320 19.81 50.74 6.22
CA GLY A 320 18.55 50.20 6.69
C GLY A 320 18.65 49.40 8.00
N PHE A 321 19.79 49.43 8.70
CA PHE A 321 20.06 48.59 9.87
C PHE A 321 20.31 49.41 11.13
N THR A 322 20.00 48.85 12.30
CA THR A 322 20.52 49.33 13.58
C THR A 322 21.98 48.90 13.75
N PHE A 323 22.70 49.49 14.69
CA PHE A 323 24.06 49.13 15.04
C PHE A 323 24.23 47.61 15.28
N SER A 324 23.40 47.07 16.18
CA SER A 324 23.48 45.64 16.52
C SER A 324 23.15 44.72 15.34
N THR A 325 22.18 45.07 14.51
CA THR A 325 21.80 44.30 13.33
C THR A 325 22.93 44.33 12.31
N TYR A 326 23.53 45.48 12.06
CA TYR A 326 24.63 45.62 11.14
C TYR A 326 25.91 44.87 11.61
N LEU A 327 26.25 44.98 12.92
CA LEU A 327 27.36 44.26 13.54
C LEU A 327 27.15 42.73 13.41
N ASN A 328 25.98 42.21 13.69
CA ASN A 328 25.66 40.79 13.52
C ASN A 328 25.79 40.37 12.04
N LYS A 329 25.33 41.21 11.11
CA LYS A 329 25.44 40.93 9.67
C LYS A 329 26.90 40.86 9.22
N LEU A 330 27.77 41.77 9.65
CA LEU A 330 29.22 41.71 9.38
C LEU A 330 29.84 40.41 9.89
N ARG A 331 29.58 40.07 11.16
CA ARG A 331 30.09 38.86 11.81
C ARG A 331 29.61 37.57 11.12
N LEU A 332 28.33 37.51 10.77
CA LEU A 332 27.73 36.32 10.13
C LEU A 332 28.24 36.15 8.68
N THR A 333 28.41 37.26 7.94
CA THR A 333 28.95 37.22 6.58
C THR A 333 30.41 36.71 6.58
N GLU A 334 31.23 37.19 7.52
CA GLU A 334 32.60 36.71 7.66
C GLU A 334 32.65 35.26 8.15
N ALA A 335 31.79 34.88 9.07
CA ALA A 335 31.67 33.48 9.49
C ALA A 335 31.33 32.55 8.32
N ALA A 336 30.39 32.95 7.45
CA ALA A 336 30.01 32.19 6.27
C ALA A 336 31.20 32.06 5.29
N ARG A 337 32.02 33.12 5.13
CA ARG A 337 33.25 33.07 4.34
C ARG A 337 34.27 32.09 4.92
N LEU A 338 34.51 32.14 6.24
CA LEU A 338 35.46 31.27 6.94
C LEU A 338 35.00 29.79 6.94
N LEU A 339 33.73 29.54 7.08
CA LEU A 339 33.16 28.19 6.97
C LEU A 339 33.42 27.52 5.61
N GLY A 340 33.57 28.31 4.55
CA GLY A 340 33.86 27.79 3.24
C GLY A 340 35.34 27.83 2.84
N ALA A 341 36.18 28.52 3.60
CA ALA A 341 37.62 28.66 3.28
C ALA A 341 38.55 27.78 4.14
N LYS A 342 38.05 27.29 5.29
CA LYS A 342 38.83 26.53 6.28
C LYS A 342 38.12 25.24 6.64
N GLU A 343 38.50 24.13 6.03
CA GLU A 343 37.91 22.82 6.23
C GLU A 343 38.11 22.28 7.67
N ASP A 344 39.27 22.51 8.27
CA ASP A 344 39.68 21.94 9.57
C ASP A 344 39.31 22.78 10.79
N THR A 345 38.75 23.98 10.62
CA THR A 345 38.43 24.87 11.75
C THR A 345 37.05 24.54 12.32
N SER A 346 36.94 24.36 13.63
CA SER A 346 35.67 24.06 14.26
C SER A 346 34.67 25.24 14.16
N VAL A 347 33.35 24.93 14.17
CA VAL A 347 32.30 25.98 14.16
C VAL A 347 32.41 26.91 15.37
N ALA A 348 32.86 26.39 16.51
CA ALA A 348 33.06 27.18 17.72
C ALA A 348 34.23 28.18 17.56
N GLU A 349 35.36 27.74 17.00
CA GLU A 349 36.50 28.59 16.71
C GLU A 349 36.14 29.71 15.75
N ILE A 350 35.35 29.41 14.71
CA ILE A 350 34.89 30.45 13.77
C ILE A 350 33.97 31.45 14.49
N ALA A 351 33.03 30.98 15.35
CA ALA A 351 32.18 31.88 16.12
C ALA A 351 32.99 32.84 16.99
N TYR A 352 34.00 32.35 17.68
CA TYR A 352 34.90 33.19 18.50
C TYR A 352 35.74 34.11 17.64
N ALA A 353 36.29 33.63 16.52
CA ALA A 353 37.11 34.44 15.62
C ALA A 353 36.38 35.64 15.00
N VAL A 354 35.07 35.54 14.80
CA VAL A 354 34.26 36.66 14.29
C VAL A 354 33.60 37.49 15.41
N GLY A 355 33.98 37.27 16.69
CA GLY A 355 33.60 38.12 17.80
C GLY A 355 32.35 37.71 18.59
N TYR A 356 31.83 36.48 18.45
CA TYR A 356 30.80 35.98 19.31
C TYR A 356 31.37 35.38 20.60
N ARG A 357 30.77 35.69 21.74
CA ARG A 357 31.12 35.13 23.06
C ARG A 357 30.36 33.82 23.36
N ASN A 358 29.30 33.55 22.63
CA ASN A 358 28.41 32.38 22.85
C ASN A 358 28.10 31.69 21.53
N VAL A 359 28.55 30.43 21.42
CA VAL A 359 28.38 29.63 20.21
C VAL A 359 26.90 29.28 19.95
N SER A 360 26.08 29.10 21.02
CA SER A 360 24.65 28.80 20.87
C SER A 360 23.91 30.01 20.29
N TYR A 361 24.24 31.20 20.73
CA TYR A 361 23.69 32.44 20.18
C TYR A 361 24.11 32.66 18.73
N PHE A 362 25.40 32.44 18.41
CA PHE A 362 25.89 32.43 17.03
C PHE A 362 25.09 31.44 16.16
N ASN A 363 24.95 30.19 16.57
CA ASN A 363 24.22 29.17 15.81
C ASN A 363 22.76 29.56 15.54
N LYS A 364 22.10 30.19 16.52
CA LYS A 364 20.72 30.70 16.38
C LYS A 364 20.69 31.78 15.30
N LEU A 365 21.49 32.83 15.42
CA LEU A 365 21.53 33.94 14.47
C LEU A 365 21.97 33.50 13.07
N PHE A 366 22.92 32.59 12.98
CA PHE A 366 23.37 32.01 11.71
C PHE A 366 22.23 31.25 11.01
N LYS A 367 21.46 30.46 11.78
CA LYS A 367 20.29 29.74 11.25
C LYS A 367 19.18 30.70 10.83
N GLU A 368 18.93 31.76 11.56
CA GLU A 368 17.95 32.80 11.21
C GLU A 368 18.38 33.54 9.93
N GLU A 369 19.67 33.82 9.76
CA GLU A 369 20.20 34.55 8.61
C GLU A 369 20.31 33.67 7.36
N TYR A 370 20.81 32.43 7.46
CA TYR A 370 21.11 31.55 6.32
C TYR A 370 20.14 30.37 6.16
N GLY A 371 19.15 30.21 7.03
CA GLY A 371 18.13 29.14 6.96
C GLY A 371 18.63 27.76 7.38
N CYS A 372 19.94 27.60 7.66
CA CYS A 372 20.54 26.33 8.08
C CYS A 372 21.63 26.54 9.13
N THR A 373 22.02 25.44 9.82
CA THR A 373 23.10 25.52 10.82
C THR A 373 24.47 25.71 10.15
N PRO A 374 25.49 26.32 10.85
CA PRO A 374 26.84 26.45 10.31
C PRO A 374 27.44 25.12 9.83
N LYS A 375 27.19 24.01 10.54
CA LYS A 375 27.68 22.69 10.16
C LYS A 375 26.99 22.18 8.87
N THR A 376 25.72 22.41 8.70
CA THR A 376 24.97 22.08 7.48
C THR A 376 25.44 22.96 6.32
N PHE A 377 25.64 24.25 6.57
CA PHE A 377 26.13 25.22 5.59
C PHE A 377 27.49 24.81 5.01
N ARG A 378 28.44 24.37 5.86
CA ARG A 378 29.76 23.84 5.43
C ARG A 378 29.58 22.63 4.52
N LYS A 379 28.85 21.62 4.96
CA LYS A 379 28.60 20.39 4.16
C LYS A 379 27.99 20.67 2.80
N LEU A 380 27.05 21.61 2.72
CA LEU A 380 26.39 22.00 1.49
C LEU A 380 27.36 22.69 0.49
N ARG A 381 28.37 23.36 1.00
CA ARG A 381 29.38 24.00 0.17
C ARG A 381 30.45 23.02 -0.32
N ASP A 382 30.86 22.08 0.52
CA ASP A 382 31.84 21.01 0.17
C ASP A 382 31.28 20.04 -0.88
N SER A 383 29.91 19.88 -0.92
CA SER A 383 29.24 19.07 -1.92
C SER A 383 28.90 19.77 -3.24
N ALA A 384 29.24 21.06 -3.39
CA ALA A 384 29.08 21.79 -4.65
C ALA A 384 30.34 21.59 -5.49
N PRO A 385 30.25 21.06 -6.74
CA PRO A 385 31.42 20.97 -7.61
C PRO A 385 32.00 22.37 -7.87
N GLU A 386 33.28 22.49 -7.68
CA GLU A 386 34.08 23.66 -8.02
C GLU A 386 33.84 24.00 -9.50
N SER A 387 32.95 24.95 -9.79
CA SER A 387 32.80 25.48 -11.12
C SER A 387 34.04 26.37 -11.35
N ALA A 388 34.90 25.88 -12.25
CA ALA A 388 36.07 26.58 -12.77
C ALA A 388 35.84 28.10 -12.84
N GLY A 389 36.77 28.83 -12.23
CA GLY A 389 36.85 30.28 -12.36
C GLY A 389 37.21 30.68 -13.79
N PRO A 390 37.03 31.96 -14.14
CA PRO A 390 37.29 32.49 -15.46
C PRO A 390 38.75 32.46 -15.86
#